data_fca6d7f21b91ef1e645d11a965e053e2
#
_entry.id   fca6d7f21b91ef1e645d11a965e053e2
#
_cell.length_a   1.000
_cell.length_b   1.000
_cell.length_c   1.000
_cell.angle_alpha   90.00
_cell.angle_beta   90.00
_cell.angle_gamma   90.00
#
_symmetry.space_group_name_H-M   'P 1'
#
loop_
_entity.id
_entity.type
_entity.pdbx_description
1 polymer ?
#
loop_
_entity_poly.entity_id
_entity_poly.type
_entity_poly.pdbx_seq_one_letter_code
_entity_poly.pdbx_strand_id
1 'polypeptide(L)' 'MMDNDFVRTWTLIHELSDQLAHNQKMISTLASQAGLLQVRAIHRLKALSGLRV' A
#
# COMPACT_ATOMS: atom_id res chain seq x y z
N MET A 1 6.00 37.81 -12.70
CA MET A 1 6.29 37.33 -11.36
C MET A 1 5.24 36.38 -10.82
N MET A 2 4.00 36.61 -11.09
CA MET A 2 2.93 35.69 -10.72
C MET A 2 3.07 34.34 -11.42
N ASP A 3 3.63 34.33 -12.63
CA ASP A 3 3.77 33.11 -13.42
C ASP A 3 4.72 32.10 -12.79
N ASN A 4 5.81 32.57 -12.15
CA ASN A 4 6.77 31.68 -11.49
C ASN A 4 6.18 31.02 -10.26
N ASP A 5 5.41 31.76 -9.49
CA ASP A 5 4.74 31.22 -8.30
C ASP A 5 3.67 30.22 -8.68
N PHE A 6 2.94 30.52 -9.75
CA PHE A 6 1.92 29.60 -10.25
C PHE A 6 2.54 28.29 -10.72
N VAL A 7 3.59 28.37 -11.53
CA VAL A 7 4.29 27.19 -12.05
C VAL A 7 4.87 26.36 -10.91
N ARG A 8 5.49 27.03 -9.93
CA ARG A 8 6.06 26.34 -8.78
C ARG A 8 4.98 25.62 -7.97
N THR A 9 3.88 26.30 -7.70
CA THR A 9 2.76 25.69 -6.97
C THR A 9 2.19 24.52 -7.73
N TRP A 10 2.00 24.67 -9.03
CA TRP A 10 1.47 23.62 -9.88
C TRP A 10 2.38 22.38 -9.91
N THR A 11 3.69 22.61 -9.99
CA THR A 11 4.69 21.56 -9.95
C THR A 11 4.64 20.80 -8.64
N LEU A 12 4.55 21.53 -7.51
CA LEU A 12 4.44 20.90 -6.18
C LEU A 12 3.18 20.07 -6.04
N ILE A 13 2.06 20.57 -6.55
CA ILE A 13 0.79 19.82 -6.52
C ILE A 13 0.94 18.52 -7.30
N HIS A 14 1.56 18.57 -8.46
CA HIS A 14 1.80 17.38 -9.27
C HIS A 14 2.70 16.37 -8.57
N GLU A 15 3.78 16.83 -7.97
CA GLU A 15 4.70 15.96 -7.23
C GLU A 15 3.99 15.30 -6.05
N LEU A 16 3.21 16.07 -5.31
CA LEU A 16 2.46 15.54 -4.18
C LEU A 16 1.40 14.53 -4.63
N SER A 17 0.73 14.80 -5.74
CA SER A 17 -0.22 13.87 -6.33
C SER A 17 0.43 12.55 -6.72
N ASP A 18 1.60 12.63 -7.35
CA ASP A 18 2.34 11.44 -7.75
C ASP A 18 2.78 10.63 -6.53
N GLN A 19 3.27 11.32 -5.49
CA GLN A 19 3.66 10.66 -4.25
C GLN A 19 2.47 10.00 -3.57
N LEU A 20 1.33 10.67 -3.55
CA LEU A 20 0.12 10.11 -2.96
C LEU A 20 -0.30 8.85 -3.70
N ALA A 21 -0.32 8.89 -5.03
CA ALA A 21 -0.66 7.73 -5.84
C ALA A 21 0.31 6.57 -5.58
N HIS A 22 1.61 6.86 -5.49
CA HIS A 22 2.63 5.86 -5.20
C HIS A 22 2.43 5.26 -3.81
N ASN A 23 2.17 6.10 -2.82
CA ASN A 23 1.94 5.64 -1.45
C ASN A 23 0.69 4.78 -1.34
N GLN A 24 -0.38 5.16 -2.01
CA GLN A 24 -1.62 4.37 -2.04
C GLN A 24 -1.38 3.00 -2.66
N LYS A 25 -0.58 2.95 -3.72
CA LYS A 25 -0.22 1.68 -4.35
C LYS A 25 0.60 0.81 -3.40
N MET A 26 1.55 1.40 -2.70
CA MET A 26 2.37 0.67 -1.72
C MET A 26 1.52 0.13 -0.58
N ILE A 27 0.63 0.94 -0.04
CA ILE A 27 -0.29 0.53 1.02
C ILE A 27 -1.16 -0.63 0.55
N SER A 28 -1.68 -0.54 -0.66
CA SER A 28 -2.50 -1.60 -1.25
C SER A 28 -1.71 -2.91 -1.40
N THR A 29 -0.46 -2.81 -1.85
CA THR A 29 0.42 -3.98 -1.97
C THR A 29 0.70 -4.61 -0.61
N LEU A 30 1.02 -3.79 0.39
CA LEU A 30 1.28 -4.27 1.75
C LEU A 30 0.04 -4.93 2.35
N ALA A 31 -1.14 -4.35 2.14
CA ALA A 31 -2.38 -4.93 2.60
C ALA A 31 -2.63 -6.30 1.98
N SER A 32 -2.37 -6.43 0.68
CA SER A 32 -2.49 -7.71 -0.03
C SER A 32 -1.53 -8.75 0.53
N GLN A 33 -0.28 -8.37 0.78
CA GLN A 33 0.73 -9.26 1.34
C GLN A 33 0.36 -9.70 2.76
N ALA A 34 -0.12 -8.76 3.57
CA ALA A 34 -0.56 -9.06 4.93
C ALA A 34 -1.74 -10.05 4.90
N GLY A 35 -2.68 -9.86 3.97
CA GLY A 35 -3.79 -10.79 3.80
C GLY A 35 -3.34 -12.19 3.43
N LEU A 36 -2.36 -12.30 2.54
CA LEU A 36 -1.81 -13.60 2.16
C LEU A 36 -1.12 -14.30 3.32
N LEU A 37 -0.36 -13.55 4.12
CA LEU A 37 0.30 -14.10 5.30
C LEU A 37 -0.72 -14.59 6.32
N GLN A 38 -1.80 -13.85 6.49
CA GLN A 38 -2.87 -14.23 7.40
C GLN A 38 -3.54 -15.54 6.94
N VAL A 39 -3.83 -15.67 5.67
CA VAL A 39 -4.42 -16.88 5.11
C VAL A 39 -3.49 -18.07 5.30
N ARG A 40 -2.19 -17.89 5.06
CA ARG A 40 -1.20 -18.96 5.27
C ARG A 40 -1.15 -19.39 6.73
N ALA A 41 -1.19 -18.42 7.65
CA ALA A 41 -1.19 -18.73 9.08
C ALA A 41 -2.42 -19.55 9.46
N ILE A 42 -3.58 -19.17 8.95
CA ILE A 42 -4.82 -19.89 9.21
C ILE A 42 -4.73 -21.33 8.66
N HIS A 43 -4.20 -21.49 7.46
CA HIS A 43 -4.02 -22.82 6.87
C HIS A 43 -3.09 -23.71 7.69
N ARG A 44 -2.00 -23.15 8.20
CA ARG A 44 -1.07 -23.87 9.07
C ARG A 44 -1.73 -24.29 10.37
N LEU A 45 -2.51 -23.42 10.97
CA LEU A 45 -3.22 -23.73 12.20
C LEU A 45 -4.23 -24.86 11.99
N LYS A 46 -4.95 -24.82 10.87
CA LYS A 46 -5.89 -25.88 10.52
C LYS A 46 -5.19 -27.21 10.31
N ALA A 47 -4.05 -27.19 9.63
CA ALA A 47 -3.27 -28.41 9.39
C ALA A 47 -2.77 -29.01 10.71
N LEU A 48 -2.29 -28.18 11.62
CA LEU A 48 -1.83 -28.63 12.93
C LEU A 48 -2.99 -29.19 13.77
N SER A 49 -4.15 -28.53 13.73
CA SER A 49 -5.36 -29.04 14.40
C SER A 49 -5.78 -30.39 13.86
N GLY A 50 -5.71 -30.58 12.55
CA GLY A 50 -6.04 -31.84 11.90
C GLY A 50 -5.11 -32.98 12.30
N LEU A 51 -3.84 -32.68 12.54
CA LEU A 51 -2.85 -33.67 12.97
C LEU A 51 -3.05 -34.15 14.41
N ARG A 52 -3.72 -33.34 15.22
CA ARG A 52 -3.96 -33.69 16.62
C ARG A 52 -5.13 -34.65 16.82
N VAL A 53 -5.98 -34.72 15.83
CA VAL A 53 -7.13 -35.62 15.87
C VAL A 53 -6.73 -36.97 15.33
#